data_c59d50cf8339e568df8bd7bcefa23042
#
_entry.id   c59d50cf8339e568df8bd7bcefa23042
#
_cell.length_a   1.000
_cell.length_b   1.000
_cell.length_c   1.000
_cell.angle_alpha   90.00
_cell.angle_beta   90.00
_cell.angle_gamma   90.00
#
_symmetry.space_group_name_H-M   'P 1'
#
loop_
_entity.id
_entity.type
_entity.pdbx_description
1 polymer ?
#
loop_
_entity_poly.entity_id
_entity_poly.type
_entity_poly.pdbx_seq_one_letter_code
_entity_poly.pdbx_strand_id
1 'polypeptide(L)'
;MSIWLLKTEPAECGIEDIRNAEGGVMRWDGIRNFQARNMLRDRVAVGDLCLIYHSGVREPAIVGSAEVVRAAYADPAQFDPASEYYDERSRPEDPRWFCVDIRFRERFPHPLPLAEIKRTAALAAMVLLRQGRLSVQPVSEAEWRSIRGLCGVRRG
;
A
#
# COMPACT_ATOMS: atom_id res chain seq x y z
N MET A 1 -4.16 7.80 -14.27
CA MET A 1 -3.47 6.85 -13.39
C MET A 1 -3.19 7.51 -12.06
N SER A 2 -3.60 6.90 -10.98
CA SER A 2 -3.36 7.43 -9.64
C SER A 2 -2.19 6.72 -8.97
N ILE A 3 -1.69 7.31 -7.91
CA ILE A 3 -0.57 6.76 -7.14
C ILE A 3 -1.01 6.68 -5.68
N TRP A 4 -0.71 5.55 -5.05
CA TRP A 4 -1.11 5.26 -3.67
C TRP A 4 0.11 4.86 -2.86
N LEU A 5 0.05 5.09 -1.56
CA LEU A 5 0.99 4.52 -0.60
C LEU A 5 0.22 3.48 0.21
N LEU A 6 0.76 2.27 0.23
CA LEU A 6 0.19 1.16 0.99
C LEU A 6 1.12 0.82 2.15
N LYS A 7 0.59 0.87 3.36
CA LYS A 7 1.35 0.53 4.56
C LYS A 7 1.21 -0.93 4.91
N THR A 8 2.30 -1.56 5.28
CA THR A 8 2.31 -2.93 5.78
C THR A 8 3.39 -3.13 6.82
N GLU A 9 3.16 -4.04 7.74
CA GLU A 9 4.21 -4.50 8.67
C GLU A 9 4.97 -5.63 7.98
N PRO A 10 6.32 -5.51 7.81
CA PRO A 10 7.08 -6.52 7.05
C PRO A 10 7.04 -7.92 7.66
N ALA A 11 6.73 -8.05 8.95
CA ALA A 11 6.54 -9.36 9.58
C ALA A 11 5.31 -10.09 9.02
N GLU A 12 4.27 -9.35 8.60
CA GLU A 12 3.09 -9.92 7.95
C GLU A 12 3.29 -10.05 6.45
N CYS A 13 3.70 -8.94 5.80
CA CYS A 13 3.88 -8.90 4.35
C CYS A 13 4.84 -7.77 3.99
N GLY A 14 6.06 -8.09 3.60
CA GLY A 14 7.05 -7.12 3.16
C GLY A 14 7.21 -7.10 1.66
N ILE A 15 8.06 -6.18 1.17
CA ILE A 15 8.34 -6.05 -0.27
C ILE A 15 8.89 -7.35 -0.87
N GLU A 16 9.68 -8.11 -0.10
CA GLU A 16 10.22 -9.37 -0.58
C GLU A 16 9.14 -10.45 -0.73
N ASP A 17 8.11 -10.42 0.13
CA ASP A 17 6.99 -11.35 0.01
C ASP A 17 6.20 -11.09 -1.27
N ILE A 18 6.03 -9.82 -1.65
CA ILE A 18 5.37 -9.45 -2.91
C ILE A 18 6.23 -9.92 -4.08
N ARG A 19 7.53 -9.65 -4.03
CA ARG A 19 8.48 -10.05 -5.08
C ARG A 19 8.48 -11.56 -5.29
N ASN A 20 8.43 -12.33 -4.22
CA ASN A 20 8.52 -13.78 -4.24
C ASN A 20 7.17 -14.49 -4.43
N ALA A 21 6.07 -13.74 -4.45
CA ALA A 21 4.76 -14.30 -4.71
C ALA A 21 4.69 -14.87 -6.12
N GLU A 22 3.82 -15.83 -6.35
CA GLU A 22 3.63 -16.46 -7.65
C GLU A 22 3.27 -15.39 -8.70
N GLY A 23 4.09 -15.30 -9.77
CA GLY A 23 3.94 -14.26 -10.78
C GLY A 23 4.17 -12.84 -10.27
N GLY A 24 4.69 -12.68 -9.03
CA GLY A 24 4.86 -11.39 -8.39
C GLY A 24 3.55 -10.72 -8.00
N VAL A 25 2.43 -11.45 -8.00
CA VAL A 25 1.10 -10.93 -7.69
C VAL A 25 0.66 -11.35 -6.30
N MET A 26 0.17 -10.40 -5.53
CA MET A 26 -0.29 -10.64 -4.17
C MET A 26 -1.63 -9.95 -3.93
N ARG A 27 -2.53 -10.64 -3.22
CA ARG A 27 -3.74 -10.02 -2.71
C ARG A 27 -3.38 -9.07 -1.57
N TRP A 28 -3.80 -7.82 -1.69
CA TRP A 28 -3.61 -6.83 -0.63
C TRP A 28 -4.89 -6.75 0.19
N ASP A 29 -4.94 -7.52 1.26
CA ASP A 29 -6.12 -7.68 2.11
C ASP A 29 -5.88 -7.19 3.54
N GLY A 30 -6.82 -7.44 4.43
CA GLY A 30 -6.67 -7.10 5.85
C GLY A 30 -6.91 -5.62 6.16
N ILE A 31 -7.40 -4.83 5.22
CA ILE A 31 -7.73 -3.43 5.44
C ILE A 31 -9.02 -3.35 6.26
N ARG A 32 -8.93 -2.79 7.48
CA ARG A 32 -10.05 -2.73 8.44
C ARG A 32 -10.29 -1.32 8.97
N ASN A 33 -9.99 -0.32 8.17
CA ASN A 33 -10.30 1.09 8.39
C ASN A 33 -11.25 1.55 7.30
N PHE A 34 -12.37 2.17 7.65
CA PHE A 34 -13.40 2.53 6.67
C PHE A 34 -12.92 3.57 5.66
N GLN A 35 -12.07 4.53 6.06
CA GLN A 35 -11.53 5.52 5.14
C GLN A 35 -10.64 4.84 4.09
N ALA A 36 -9.75 3.95 4.52
CA ALA A 36 -8.89 3.19 3.61
C ALA A 36 -9.73 2.27 2.71
N ARG A 37 -10.74 1.60 3.27
CA ARG A 37 -11.67 0.76 2.51
C ARG A 37 -12.35 1.56 1.41
N ASN A 38 -12.82 2.76 1.72
CA ASN A 38 -13.50 3.61 0.73
C ASN A 38 -12.56 3.99 -0.41
N MET A 39 -11.29 4.26 -0.13
CA MET A 39 -10.30 4.53 -1.17
C MET A 39 -10.07 3.32 -2.07
N LEU A 40 -9.91 2.13 -1.47
CA LEU A 40 -9.76 0.89 -2.24
C LEU A 40 -10.96 0.62 -3.14
N ARG A 41 -12.16 0.72 -2.57
CA ARG A 41 -13.40 0.39 -3.26
C ARG A 41 -13.72 1.39 -4.38
N ASP A 42 -13.57 2.68 -4.09
CA ASP A 42 -14.16 3.74 -4.94
C ASP A 42 -13.14 4.45 -5.82
N ARG A 43 -11.85 4.39 -5.51
CA ARG A 43 -10.85 5.22 -6.18
C ARG A 43 -9.68 4.45 -6.79
N VAL A 44 -9.26 3.34 -6.20
CA VAL A 44 -8.13 2.55 -6.72
C VAL A 44 -8.56 1.79 -7.97
N ALA A 45 -7.76 1.88 -9.03
CA ALA A 45 -8.07 1.28 -10.33
C ALA A 45 -6.89 0.46 -10.86
N VAL A 46 -7.18 -0.47 -11.74
CA VAL A 46 -6.14 -1.24 -12.45
C VAL A 46 -5.21 -0.28 -13.19
N GLY A 47 -3.90 -0.52 -13.06
CA GLY A 47 -2.87 0.34 -13.64
C GLY A 47 -2.35 1.41 -12.68
N ASP A 48 -3.00 1.63 -11.54
CA ASP A 48 -2.51 2.56 -10.53
C ASP A 48 -1.20 2.04 -9.94
N LEU A 49 -0.32 2.97 -9.57
CA LEU A 49 0.96 2.67 -8.95
C LEU A 49 0.84 2.72 -7.43
N CYS A 50 1.63 1.90 -6.76
CA CYS A 50 1.64 1.85 -5.31
C CYS A 50 3.06 1.94 -4.79
N LEU A 51 3.29 2.83 -3.82
CA LEU A 51 4.49 2.83 -3.00
C LEU A 51 4.24 1.89 -1.82
N ILE A 52 5.19 1.03 -1.53
CA ILE A 52 5.10 0.11 -0.39
C ILE A 52 5.90 0.69 0.77
N TYR A 53 5.22 0.86 1.90
CA TYR A 53 5.78 1.46 3.10
C TYR A 53 5.78 0.44 4.23
N HIS A 54 6.96 0.16 4.78
CA HIS A 54 7.12 -0.71 5.94
C HIS A 54 6.88 0.08 7.22
N SER A 55 5.81 -0.26 7.94
CA SER A 55 5.45 0.34 9.23
C SER A 55 5.68 -0.66 10.37
N GLY A 56 5.54 -0.22 11.62
CA GLY A 56 5.67 -1.09 12.77
C GLY A 56 7.09 -1.63 12.99
N VAL A 57 8.10 -0.97 12.45
CA VAL A 57 9.50 -1.32 12.57
C VAL A 57 10.29 -0.14 13.12
N ARG A 58 11.54 -0.40 13.53
CA ARG A 58 12.40 0.63 14.12
C ARG A 58 12.63 1.81 13.19
N GLU A 59 12.82 1.55 11.90
CA GLU A 59 12.99 2.57 10.88
C GLU A 59 11.93 2.41 9.79
N PRO A 60 10.73 2.96 9.98
CA PRO A 60 9.72 2.93 8.94
C PRO A 60 10.22 3.60 7.66
N ALA A 61 9.95 3.02 6.51
CA ALA A 61 10.49 3.51 5.23
C ALA A 61 9.64 3.09 4.05
N ILE A 62 9.72 3.89 2.97
CA ILE A 62 9.24 3.49 1.65
C ILE A 62 10.31 2.61 1.03
N VAL A 63 9.96 1.40 0.60
CA VAL A 63 10.94 0.37 0.21
C VAL A 63 10.86 -0.10 -1.22
N GLY A 64 9.76 0.17 -1.91
CA GLY A 64 9.58 -0.27 -3.28
C GLY A 64 8.24 0.13 -3.85
N SER A 65 7.91 -0.43 -5.01
CA SER A 65 6.66 -0.13 -5.69
C SER A 65 6.01 -1.37 -6.28
N ALA A 66 4.70 -1.25 -6.50
CA ALA A 66 3.87 -2.26 -7.13
C ALA A 66 2.85 -1.59 -8.04
N GLU A 67 2.10 -2.38 -8.78
CA GLU A 67 1.06 -1.93 -9.68
C GLU A 67 -0.24 -2.67 -9.39
N VAL A 68 -1.36 -1.99 -9.41
CA VAL A 68 -2.67 -2.62 -9.23
C VAL A 68 -3.02 -3.41 -10.49
N VAL A 69 -3.26 -4.71 -10.34
CA VAL A 69 -3.61 -5.60 -11.47
C VAL A 69 -5.04 -6.11 -11.37
N ARG A 70 -5.68 -5.99 -10.22
CA ARG A 70 -7.11 -6.28 -10.04
C ARG A 70 -7.71 -5.26 -9.09
N ALA A 71 -8.77 -4.59 -9.54
CA ALA A 71 -9.49 -3.60 -8.74
C ALA A 71 -10.30 -4.25 -7.62
N ALA A 72 -10.89 -3.42 -6.75
CA ALA A 72 -11.52 -3.86 -5.52
C ALA A 72 -12.52 -5.01 -5.69
N TYR A 73 -12.39 -6.01 -4.84
CA TYR A 73 -13.35 -7.10 -4.67
C TYR A 73 -13.45 -7.44 -3.18
N ALA A 74 -14.47 -8.21 -2.82
CA ALA A 74 -14.68 -8.55 -1.42
C ALA A 74 -13.49 -9.32 -0.85
N ASP A 75 -12.94 -8.83 0.26
CA ASP A 75 -11.84 -9.49 0.95
C ASP A 75 -12.32 -10.82 1.55
N PRO A 76 -11.80 -11.97 1.10
CA PRO A 76 -12.27 -13.27 1.59
C PRO A 76 -12.01 -13.51 3.08
N ALA A 77 -10.98 -12.86 3.64
CA ALA A 77 -10.60 -13.06 5.04
C ALA A 77 -11.72 -12.61 6.00
N GLN A 78 -12.58 -11.68 5.58
CA GLN A 78 -13.68 -11.21 6.42
C GLN A 78 -14.73 -12.31 6.71
N PHE A 79 -14.78 -13.35 5.89
CA PHE A 79 -15.76 -14.45 6.02
C PHE A 79 -15.16 -15.70 6.66
N ASP A 80 -13.87 -15.72 6.95
CA ASP A 80 -13.16 -16.87 7.48
C ASP A 80 -13.00 -16.74 9.00
N PRO A 81 -13.75 -17.54 9.81
CA PRO A 81 -13.65 -17.47 11.27
C PRO A 81 -12.26 -17.77 11.84
N ALA A 82 -11.40 -18.43 11.05
CA ALA A 82 -10.02 -18.71 11.46
C ALA A 82 -9.06 -17.56 11.20
N SER A 83 -9.47 -16.55 10.44
CA SER A 83 -8.65 -15.37 10.12
C SER A 83 -8.74 -14.33 11.25
N GLU A 84 -7.61 -13.67 11.54
CA GLU A 84 -7.60 -12.52 12.44
C GLU A 84 -8.40 -11.33 11.89
N TYR A 85 -8.68 -11.34 10.57
CA TYR A 85 -9.45 -10.30 9.89
C TYR A 85 -10.93 -10.66 9.71
N TYR A 86 -11.38 -11.72 10.39
CA TYR A 86 -12.78 -12.13 10.37
C TYR A 86 -13.68 -11.01 10.91
N ASP A 87 -14.79 -10.74 10.20
CA ASP A 87 -15.82 -9.81 10.65
C ASP A 87 -17.18 -10.47 10.57
N GLU A 88 -17.72 -10.87 11.73
CA GLU A 88 -19.02 -11.54 11.82
C GLU A 88 -20.19 -10.68 11.32
N ARG A 89 -20.00 -9.35 11.23
CA ARG A 89 -21.01 -8.41 10.74
C ARG A 89 -21.05 -8.32 9.23
N SER A 90 -20.02 -8.82 8.55
CA SER A 90 -19.94 -8.77 7.09
C SER A 90 -20.66 -9.97 6.49
N ARG A 91 -21.31 -9.75 5.33
CA ARG A 91 -22.05 -10.78 4.61
C ARG A 91 -21.60 -10.84 3.16
N PRO A 92 -21.56 -12.03 2.53
CA PRO A 92 -21.18 -12.14 1.12
C PRO A 92 -22.02 -11.29 0.17
N GLU A 93 -23.30 -11.12 0.49
CA GLU A 93 -24.22 -10.30 -0.31
C GLU A 93 -24.07 -8.79 -0.07
N ASP A 94 -23.38 -8.40 1.03
CA ASP A 94 -23.10 -7.01 1.36
C ASP A 94 -21.79 -6.92 2.12
N PRO A 95 -20.64 -7.08 1.42
CA PRO A 95 -19.35 -7.10 2.09
C PRO A 95 -18.95 -5.71 2.58
N ARG A 96 -18.36 -5.67 3.76
CA ARG A 96 -17.86 -4.44 4.37
C ARG A 96 -16.41 -4.12 3.96
N TRP A 97 -15.62 -5.14 3.65
CA TRP A 97 -14.18 -5.02 3.45
C TRP A 97 -13.78 -5.48 2.05
N PHE A 98 -12.85 -4.76 1.46
CA PHE A 98 -12.40 -4.96 0.09
C PHE A 98 -10.89 -5.10 0.04
N CYS A 99 -10.42 -5.79 -0.98
CA CYS A 99 -9.00 -5.94 -1.27
C CYS A 99 -8.76 -5.68 -2.76
N VAL A 100 -7.50 -5.53 -3.11
CA VAL A 100 -7.04 -5.40 -4.50
C VAL A 100 -5.90 -6.39 -4.70
N ASP A 101 -5.58 -6.69 -5.96
CA ASP A 101 -4.36 -7.44 -6.26
C ASP A 101 -3.32 -6.49 -6.80
N ILE A 102 -2.10 -6.63 -6.32
CA ILE A 102 -0.95 -5.84 -6.75
C ILE A 102 0.14 -6.76 -7.29
N ARG A 103 0.91 -6.25 -8.24
CA ARG A 103 2.06 -6.94 -8.80
C ARG A 103 3.32 -6.16 -8.46
N PHE A 104 4.36 -6.87 -8.02
CA PHE A 104 5.68 -6.30 -7.77
C PHE A 104 6.20 -5.56 -9.00
N ARG A 105 6.73 -4.35 -8.79
CA ARG A 105 7.41 -3.56 -9.83
C ARG A 105 8.89 -3.43 -9.58
N GLU A 106 9.24 -2.87 -8.41
CA GLU A 106 10.62 -2.58 -8.10
C GLU A 106 10.86 -2.54 -6.59
N ARG A 107 12.05 -2.96 -6.20
CA ARG A 107 12.60 -2.74 -4.88
C ARG A 107 13.56 -1.56 -5.01
N PHE A 108 13.39 -0.55 -4.17
CA PHE A 108 14.22 0.64 -4.26
C PHE A 108 15.64 0.36 -3.77
N PRO A 109 16.68 0.79 -4.52
CA PRO A 109 18.08 0.65 -4.10
C PRO A 109 18.35 1.26 -2.74
N HIS A 110 17.72 2.42 -2.47
CA HIS A 110 17.87 3.14 -1.21
C HIS A 110 16.48 3.39 -0.64
N PRO A 111 16.04 2.59 0.35
CA PRO A 111 14.78 2.87 1.05
C PRO A 111 14.76 4.28 1.61
N LEU A 112 13.59 4.92 1.60
CA LEU A 112 13.43 6.29 2.09
C LEU A 112 12.80 6.26 3.49
N PRO A 113 13.61 6.48 4.56
CA PRO A 113 13.09 6.45 5.93
C PRO A 113 12.14 7.61 6.21
N LEU A 114 11.17 7.37 7.09
CA LEU A 114 10.22 8.40 7.53
C LEU A 114 10.94 9.64 8.06
N ALA A 115 12.04 9.46 8.80
CA ALA A 115 12.83 10.58 9.32
C ALA A 115 13.34 11.49 8.20
N GLU A 116 13.71 10.93 7.05
CA GLU A 116 14.19 11.70 5.90
C GLU A 116 13.01 12.34 5.14
N ILE A 117 11.87 11.66 5.05
CA ILE A 117 10.65 12.23 4.48
C ILE A 117 10.28 13.53 5.23
N LYS A 118 10.35 13.51 6.54
CA LYS A 118 10.04 14.65 7.38
C LYS A 118 10.98 15.84 7.15
N ARG A 119 12.19 15.59 6.68
CA ARG A 119 13.19 16.63 6.40
C ARG A 119 13.20 17.12 4.95
N THR A 120 12.40 16.51 4.09
CA THR A 120 12.39 16.79 2.66
C THR A 120 11.27 17.77 2.33
N ALA A 121 11.61 18.99 1.95
CA ALA A 121 10.62 20.04 1.69
C ALA A 121 9.59 19.63 0.62
N ALA A 122 10.03 18.95 -0.44
CA ALA A 122 9.14 18.50 -1.52
C ALA A 122 8.08 17.49 -1.06
N LEU A 123 8.26 16.87 0.10
CA LEU A 123 7.35 15.86 0.66
C LEU A 123 6.56 16.35 1.88
N ALA A 124 6.66 17.65 2.18
CA ALA A 124 6.04 18.22 3.39
C ALA A 124 4.51 18.08 3.41
N ALA A 125 3.86 18.01 2.25
CA ALA A 125 2.42 17.92 2.15
C ALA A 125 1.89 16.47 2.04
N MET A 126 2.75 15.46 2.14
CA MET A 126 2.31 14.07 2.04
C MET A 126 1.26 13.73 3.10
N VAL A 127 0.25 12.97 2.69
CA VAL A 127 -0.77 12.45 3.61
C VAL A 127 -0.13 11.63 4.73
N LEU A 128 0.96 10.92 4.45
CA LEU A 128 1.73 10.15 5.42
C LEU A 128 2.09 10.96 6.67
N LEU A 129 2.44 12.24 6.49
CA LEU A 129 2.84 13.10 7.60
C LEU A 129 1.65 13.69 8.38
N ARG A 130 0.44 13.68 7.78
CA ARG A 130 -0.77 14.25 8.38
C ARG A 130 -1.70 13.17 8.96
N GLN A 131 -1.73 12.00 8.34
CA GLN A 131 -2.61 10.89 8.72
C GLN A 131 -1.79 9.60 8.85
N GLY A 132 -0.97 9.53 9.87
CA GLY A 132 -0.03 8.43 10.09
C GLY A 132 -0.66 7.05 10.27
N ARG A 133 -1.96 6.98 10.59
CA ARG A 133 -2.66 5.70 10.79
C ARG A 133 -3.45 5.23 9.57
N LEU A 134 -3.51 6.03 8.51
CA LEU A 134 -4.23 5.66 7.30
C LEU A 134 -3.36 4.74 6.45
N SER A 135 -3.78 3.50 6.25
CA SER A 135 -2.98 2.47 5.58
C SER A 135 -3.02 2.51 4.05
N VAL A 136 -3.97 3.24 3.47
CA VAL A 136 -4.06 3.49 2.03
C VAL A 136 -4.15 4.99 1.85
N GLN A 137 -3.18 5.58 1.15
CA GLN A 137 -3.07 7.04 1.06
C GLN A 137 -2.82 7.46 -0.39
N PRO A 138 -3.44 8.56 -0.84
CA PRO A 138 -3.09 9.13 -2.15
C PRO A 138 -1.71 9.79 -2.11
N VAL A 139 -1.00 9.70 -3.22
CA VAL A 139 0.32 10.31 -3.43
C VAL A 139 0.26 11.12 -4.71
N SER A 140 0.79 12.35 -4.68
CA SER A 140 0.83 13.17 -5.90
C SER A 140 1.92 12.68 -6.85
N GLU A 141 1.79 13.04 -8.11
CA GLU A 141 2.79 12.71 -9.12
C GLU A 141 4.14 13.35 -8.81
N ALA A 142 4.13 14.58 -8.30
CA ALA A 142 5.36 15.27 -7.89
C ALA A 142 6.04 14.55 -6.72
N GLU A 143 5.26 14.10 -5.75
CA GLU A 143 5.77 13.30 -4.62
C GLU A 143 6.37 11.99 -5.09
N TRP A 144 5.68 11.30 -5.99
CA TRP A 144 6.17 10.05 -6.59
C TRP A 144 7.54 10.23 -7.24
N ARG A 145 7.71 11.27 -8.07
CA ARG A 145 8.98 11.54 -8.74
C ARG A 145 10.10 11.87 -7.74
N SER A 146 9.81 12.70 -6.73
CA SER A 146 10.77 13.05 -5.68
C SER A 146 11.21 11.81 -4.90
N ILE A 147 10.27 10.96 -4.52
CA ILE A 147 10.55 9.73 -3.78
C ILE A 147 11.45 8.79 -4.60
N ARG A 148 11.11 8.56 -5.86
CA ARG A 148 11.89 7.66 -6.71
C ARG A 148 13.32 8.18 -6.90
N GLY A 149 13.47 9.48 -7.08
CA GLY A 149 14.79 10.10 -7.18
C GLY A 149 15.64 9.92 -5.92
N LEU A 150 15.03 10.13 -4.75
CA LEU A 150 15.70 9.94 -3.45
C LEU A 150 16.04 8.47 -3.18
N CYS A 151 15.24 7.56 -3.71
CA CYS A 151 15.46 6.12 -3.57
C CYS A 151 16.46 5.55 -4.57
N GLY A 152 17.06 6.39 -5.41
CA GLY A 152 18.09 5.97 -6.35
C GLY A 152 17.55 5.28 -7.60
N VAL A 153 16.27 5.49 -7.94
CA VAL A 153 15.70 4.91 -9.16
C VAL A 153 16.01 5.84 -10.34
N ARG A 154 16.64 5.30 -11.35
CA ARG A 154 16.92 6.05 -12.57
C ARG A 154 15.67 6.14 -13.43
N ARG A 155 15.54 7.26 -14.16
CA ARG A 155 14.54 7.36 -15.21
C ARG A 155 14.82 6.27 -16.25
N GLY A 156 13.84 5.43 -16.45
CA GLY A 156 13.89 4.41 -17.47
C GLY A 156 12.57 4.32 -18.15
#